data_6325c85cf2062f66856d93ee03baa2a7
#
_entry.id   6325c85cf2062f66856d93ee03baa2a7
#
_cell.length_a   1.000
_cell.length_b   1.000
_cell.length_c   1.000
_cell.angle_alpha   90.00
_cell.angle_beta   90.00
_cell.angle_gamma   90.00
#
_symmetry.space_group_name_H-M   'P 1'
#
loop_
_entity.id
_entity.type
_entity.pdbx_description
1 polymer ?
#
loop_
_entity_poly.entity_id
_entity_poly.type
_entity_poly.pdbx_seq_one_letter_code
_entity_poly.pdbx_strand_id
1 'polypeptide(L)'
;MRRGHVIWLGALCLCEMATMLVFLNYTAILPILQVEWGMRHGEAGLIFSAYQACYLVAVLVLASLTDRMDTRTIYLASAVWAGAASLAFPFLAQGFRSAAILRALAGIGLAGTYVPGMRLVAQRFGTERRGLAIACYASAFGLGSAASLVLTGYLTRLGGWRLAMGVTALGPLLAAGLAATVLSPALPPPRVERPRLLDARVFKNRPALWMIAGYTAHNWELFGMRAWLPPFLAAAFVRRGAGVVEASSLAATLASGILLMGATSNIVGGWASDRWGRLRVIVISQILSAACSFTIGWLFSAPVWMILTVAAAYGTFVTSESGTLSTGVTELAEPSALGATLAVQSCLGFLAAALSPAAFGFVLDQLQAASSGMAAASPWQWGPAFGILALGVLMGPISMLALRRAQAATRTRPTAGLPSPPHP
;
A
#
# COMPACT_ATOMS: atom_id res chain seq x y z
N MET A 1 6.20 0.36 29.91
CA MET A 1 7.45 0.36 29.09
C MET A 1 8.51 1.15 29.83
N ARG A 2 9.80 0.71 29.82
CA ARG A 2 10.88 1.56 30.32
C ARG A 2 10.97 2.81 29.43
N ARG A 3 11.21 3.98 30.01
CA ARG A 3 11.25 5.27 29.28
C ARG A 3 12.13 5.23 28.02
N GLY A 4 13.27 4.56 28.08
CA GLY A 4 14.17 4.39 26.93
C GLY A 4 13.59 3.57 25.77
N HIS A 5 12.70 2.59 26.04
CA HIS A 5 12.04 1.82 24.97
C HIS A 5 10.97 2.65 24.23
N VAL A 6 10.27 3.54 24.98
CA VAL A 6 9.26 4.46 24.36
C VAL A 6 9.96 5.45 23.45
N ILE A 7 11.04 6.08 23.93
CA ILE A 7 11.82 7.06 23.15
C ILE A 7 12.38 6.40 21.88
N TRP A 8 12.95 5.20 22.01
CA TRP A 8 13.51 4.46 20.89
C TRP A 8 12.43 4.12 19.83
N LEU A 9 11.27 3.62 20.27
CA LEU A 9 10.15 3.32 19.37
C LEU A 9 9.64 4.58 18.68
N GLY A 10 9.47 5.67 19.45
CA GLY A 10 9.05 6.97 18.90
C GLY A 10 10.00 7.48 17.85
N ALA A 11 11.32 7.39 18.08
CA ALA A 11 12.32 7.78 17.09
C ALA A 11 12.24 6.92 15.83
N LEU A 12 12.06 5.59 15.94
CA LEU A 12 11.94 4.72 14.78
C LEU A 12 10.63 4.95 14.03
N CYS A 13 9.53 5.26 14.73
CA CYS A 13 8.27 5.69 14.10
C CYS A 13 8.44 7.01 13.34
N LEU A 14 9.18 7.98 13.89
CA LEU A 14 9.51 9.22 13.19
C LEU A 14 10.37 8.98 11.95
N CYS A 15 11.34 8.05 12.01
CA CYS A 15 12.11 7.63 10.85
C CYS A 15 11.20 7.04 9.77
N GLU A 16 10.23 6.19 10.14
CA GLU A 16 9.29 5.61 9.18
C GLU A 16 8.38 6.69 8.56
N MET A 17 7.84 7.60 9.37
CA MET A 17 7.05 8.73 8.85
C MET A 17 7.88 9.57 7.86
N ALA A 18 9.13 9.82 8.16
CA ALA A 18 10.03 10.61 7.32
C ALA A 18 10.37 9.88 6.01
N THR A 19 10.62 8.57 6.05
CA THR A 19 10.85 7.77 4.82
C THR A 19 9.62 7.72 3.93
N MET A 20 8.41 7.72 4.52
CA MET A 20 7.15 7.70 3.77
C MET A 20 6.83 9.02 3.06
N LEU A 21 7.53 10.12 3.34
CA LEU A 21 7.30 11.40 2.64
C LEU A 21 7.51 11.30 1.13
N VAL A 22 8.29 10.33 0.65
CA VAL A 22 8.52 10.10 -0.80
C VAL A 22 7.56 9.09 -1.41
N PHE A 23 6.64 8.51 -0.63
CA PHE A 23 5.76 7.44 -1.11
C PHE A 23 4.67 7.94 -2.06
N LEU A 24 3.86 8.90 -1.61
CA LEU A 24 2.72 9.43 -2.37
C LEU A 24 2.94 10.83 -2.97
N ASN A 25 4.13 11.42 -2.80
CA ASN A 25 4.45 12.75 -3.31
C ASN A 25 4.24 12.86 -4.83
N TYR A 26 4.53 11.81 -5.59
CA TYR A 26 4.30 11.78 -7.03
C TYR A 26 2.80 11.92 -7.38
N THR A 27 1.91 11.25 -6.67
CA THR A 27 0.47 11.31 -6.96
C THR A 27 -0.13 12.69 -6.68
N ALA A 28 0.45 13.44 -5.74
CA ALA A 28 0.02 14.79 -5.42
C ALA A 28 0.34 15.80 -6.55
N ILE A 29 1.44 15.59 -7.28
CA ILE A 29 1.89 16.47 -8.37
C ILE A 29 1.56 15.92 -9.75
N LEU A 30 1.02 14.72 -9.85
CA LEU A 30 0.77 14.04 -11.11
C LEU A 30 -0.02 14.88 -12.12
N PRO A 31 -1.13 15.57 -11.74
CA PRO A 31 -1.86 16.39 -12.71
C PRO A 31 -1.03 17.53 -13.31
N ILE A 32 -0.09 18.08 -12.54
CA ILE A 32 0.83 19.13 -12.98
C ILE A 32 1.81 18.56 -13.99
N LEU A 33 2.42 17.41 -13.68
CA LEU A 33 3.38 16.74 -14.55
C LEU A 33 2.73 16.26 -15.86
N GLN A 34 1.48 15.82 -15.82
CA GLN A 34 0.74 15.45 -17.02
C GLN A 34 0.60 16.62 -17.99
N VAL A 35 0.30 17.81 -17.48
CA VAL A 35 0.21 19.03 -18.30
C VAL A 35 1.60 19.47 -18.77
N GLU A 36 2.60 19.54 -17.88
CA GLU A 36 3.94 20.03 -18.19
C GLU A 36 4.67 19.14 -19.22
N TRP A 37 4.49 17.83 -19.13
CA TRP A 37 5.20 16.85 -19.97
C TRP A 37 4.33 16.23 -21.09
N GLY A 38 3.06 16.61 -21.19
CA GLY A 38 2.14 16.03 -22.18
C GLY A 38 1.94 14.53 -22.00
N MET A 39 2.01 14.01 -20.76
CA MET A 39 1.94 12.58 -20.48
C MET A 39 0.53 12.02 -20.62
N ARG A 40 0.43 10.83 -21.22
CA ARG A 40 -0.79 10.02 -21.20
C ARG A 40 -1.05 9.47 -19.79
N HIS A 41 -2.30 9.12 -19.53
CA HIS A 41 -2.68 8.54 -18.23
C HIS A 41 -2.01 7.17 -17.99
N GLY A 42 -1.85 6.34 -19.01
CA GLY A 42 -1.12 5.08 -18.92
C GLY A 42 0.35 5.27 -18.54
N GLU A 43 1.03 6.27 -19.12
CA GLU A 43 2.40 6.62 -18.76
C GLU A 43 2.47 7.09 -17.30
N ALA A 44 1.52 7.91 -16.87
CA ALA A 44 1.41 8.39 -15.51
C ALA A 44 1.21 7.24 -14.50
N GLY A 45 0.34 6.30 -14.81
CA GLY A 45 0.14 5.08 -14.01
C GLY A 45 1.39 4.19 -13.99
N LEU A 46 2.09 4.04 -15.12
CA LEU A 46 3.33 3.26 -15.21
C LEU A 46 4.46 3.82 -14.34
N ILE A 47 4.57 5.13 -14.14
CA ILE A 47 5.56 5.72 -13.23
C ILE A 47 5.30 5.25 -11.79
N PHE A 48 4.05 5.22 -11.34
CA PHE A 48 3.70 4.70 -10.02
C PHE A 48 3.92 3.17 -9.97
N SER A 49 3.56 2.46 -11.02
CA SER A 49 3.76 1.02 -11.16
C SER A 49 5.24 0.63 -11.12
N ALA A 50 6.13 1.39 -11.76
CA ALA A 50 7.57 1.15 -11.73
C ALA A 50 8.14 1.23 -10.31
N TYR A 51 7.68 2.21 -9.52
CA TYR A 51 8.02 2.31 -8.10
C TYR A 51 7.63 1.06 -7.32
N GLN A 52 6.38 0.60 -7.49
CA GLN A 52 5.85 -0.55 -6.76
C GLN A 52 6.47 -1.88 -7.22
N ALA A 53 6.73 -2.03 -8.52
CA ALA A 53 7.39 -3.23 -9.06
C ALA A 53 8.83 -3.37 -8.55
N CYS A 54 9.60 -2.28 -8.55
CA CYS A 54 10.95 -2.30 -8.01
C CYS A 54 10.98 -2.45 -6.49
N TYR A 55 10.02 -1.87 -5.77
CA TYR A 55 9.81 -2.14 -4.35
C TYR A 55 9.58 -3.63 -4.09
N LEU A 56 8.69 -4.29 -4.84
CA LEU A 56 8.40 -5.72 -4.71
C LEU A 56 9.68 -6.56 -4.88
N VAL A 57 10.41 -6.35 -5.97
CA VAL A 57 11.65 -7.10 -6.25
C VAL A 57 12.68 -6.87 -5.15
N ALA A 58 12.85 -5.61 -4.73
CA ALA A 58 13.82 -5.24 -3.70
C ALA A 58 13.46 -5.81 -2.31
N VAL A 59 12.17 -5.84 -1.93
CA VAL A 59 11.74 -6.47 -0.66
C VAL A 59 12.16 -7.92 -0.58
N LEU A 60 11.99 -8.69 -1.67
CA LEU A 60 12.37 -10.12 -1.69
C LEU A 60 13.89 -10.31 -1.49
N VAL A 61 14.69 -9.47 -2.12
CA VAL A 61 16.15 -9.50 -2.00
C VAL A 61 16.60 -9.01 -0.61
N LEU A 62 16.12 -7.84 -0.20
CA LEU A 62 16.55 -7.19 1.04
C LEU A 62 16.05 -7.96 2.29
N ALA A 63 14.85 -8.54 2.26
CA ALA A 63 14.37 -9.38 3.35
C ALA A 63 15.30 -10.60 3.57
N SER A 64 15.75 -11.25 2.49
CA SER A 64 16.71 -12.36 2.60
C SER A 64 18.11 -11.89 3.03
N LEU A 65 18.47 -10.66 2.70
CA LEU A 65 19.76 -10.07 3.07
C LEU A 65 19.84 -9.74 4.58
N THR A 66 18.70 -9.40 5.22
CA THR A 66 18.64 -9.20 6.68
C THR A 66 18.96 -10.44 7.50
N ASP A 67 18.98 -11.62 6.89
CA ASP A 67 19.42 -12.87 7.55
C ASP A 67 20.96 -13.05 7.52
N ARG A 68 21.66 -12.25 6.71
CA ARG A 68 23.11 -12.35 6.52
C ARG A 68 23.87 -11.11 6.95
N MET A 69 23.23 -9.97 6.92
CA MET A 69 23.81 -8.66 7.23
C MET A 69 23.09 -8.02 8.42
N ASP A 70 23.77 -7.12 9.09
CA ASP A 70 23.12 -6.31 10.12
C ASP A 70 21.94 -5.52 9.57
N THR A 71 20.77 -5.73 10.17
CA THR A 71 19.51 -5.07 9.78
C THR A 71 19.61 -3.54 9.81
N ARG A 72 20.42 -2.98 10.75
CA ARG A 72 20.69 -1.54 10.82
C ARG A 72 21.37 -1.04 9.55
N THR A 73 22.40 -1.74 9.09
CA THR A 73 23.17 -1.37 7.89
C THR A 73 22.24 -1.35 6.65
N ILE A 74 21.39 -2.37 6.50
CA ILE A 74 20.40 -2.44 5.40
C ILE A 74 19.44 -1.26 5.50
N TYR A 75 18.90 -0.98 6.69
CA TYR A 75 17.98 0.14 6.91
C TYR A 75 18.62 1.48 6.52
N LEU A 76 19.82 1.78 7.04
CA LEU A 76 20.53 3.04 6.79
C LEU A 76 20.89 3.22 5.30
N ALA A 77 21.46 2.19 4.68
CA ALA A 77 21.81 2.23 3.26
C ALA A 77 20.58 2.43 2.38
N SER A 78 19.47 1.77 2.72
CA SER A 78 18.22 1.88 1.98
C SER A 78 17.55 3.24 2.14
N ALA A 79 17.59 3.83 3.33
CA ALA A 79 17.05 5.17 3.56
C ALA A 79 17.88 6.25 2.83
N VAL A 80 19.20 6.14 2.85
CA VAL A 80 20.08 7.04 2.07
C VAL A 80 19.81 6.89 0.57
N TRP A 81 19.69 5.64 0.08
CA TRP A 81 19.38 5.37 -1.33
C TRP A 81 18.03 5.95 -1.74
N ALA A 82 16.97 5.72 -0.94
CA ALA A 82 15.64 6.26 -1.19
C ALA A 82 15.65 7.79 -1.27
N GLY A 83 16.36 8.43 -0.33
CA GLY A 83 16.51 9.89 -0.31
C GLY A 83 17.29 10.41 -1.50
N ALA A 84 18.43 9.81 -1.85
CA ALA A 84 19.25 10.21 -2.98
C ALA A 84 18.50 10.05 -4.32
N ALA A 85 17.85 8.90 -4.54
CA ALA A 85 17.05 8.65 -5.74
C ALA A 85 15.86 9.63 -5.86
N SER A 86 15.19 9.91 -4.72
CA SER A 86 14.09 10.88 -4.70
C SER A 86 14.57 12.32 -4.87
N LEU A 87 15.73 12.67 -4.34
CA LEU A 87 16.32 14.01 -4.49
C LEU A 87 16.78 14.26 -5.94
N ALA A 88 17.16 13.21 -6.66
CA ALA A 88 17.49 13.32 -8.08
C ALA A 88 16.26 13.67 -8.95
N PHE A 89 15.05 13.35 -8.50
CA PHE A 89 13.81 13.52 -9.28
C PHE A 89 13.58 14.98 -9.72
N PRO A 90 13.57 16.01 -8.85
CA PRO A 90 13.30 17.39 -9.26
C PRO A 90 14.32 17.97 -10.25
N PHE A 91 15.52 17.39 -10.33
CA PHE A 91 16.60 17.86 -11.20
C PHE A 91 16.71 17.09 -12.52
N LEU A 92 16.44 15.78 -12.50
CA LEU A 92 16.69 14.89 -13.64
C LEU A 92 15.41 14.39 -14.32
N ALA A 93 14.25 14.52 -13.70
CA ALA A 93 12.99 14.14 -14.33
C ALA A 93 12.55 15.22 -15.33
N GLN A 94 12.50 14.83 -16.62
CA GLN A 94 12.14 15.71 -17.74
C GLN A 94 11.00 15.14 -18.59
N GLY A 95 10.42 14.00 -18.17
CA GLY A 95 9.34 13.29 -18.87
C GLY A 95 9.16 11.87 -18.35
N PHE A 96 8.28 11.12 -19.01
CA PHE A 96 7.89 9.77 -18.60
C PHE A 96 9.08 8.86 -18.27
N ARG A 97 10.04 8.69 -19.21
CA ARG A 97 11.12 7.70 -19.06
C ARG A 97 12.03 8.00 -17.87
N SER A 98 12.51 9.24 -17.74
CA SER A 98 13.36 9.65 -16.63
C SER A 98 12.64 9.56 -15.29
N ALA A 99 11.37 9.99 -15.24
CA ALA A 99 10.54 9.88 -14.05
C ALA A 99 10.32 8.43 -13.62
N ALA A 100 10.02 7.52 -14.56
CA ALA A 100 9.82 6.10 -14.28
C ALA A 100 11.09 5.45 -13.70
N ILE A 101 12.27 5.73 -14.27
CA ILE A 101 13.56 5.23 -13.77
C ILE A 101 13.83 5.74 -12.36
N LEU A 102 13.69 7.04 -12.12
CA LEU A 102 13.97 7.64 -10.81
C LEU A 102 13.00 7.14 -9.74
N ARG A 103 11.72 6.96 -10.09
CA ARG A 103 10.73 6.38 -9.18
C ARG A 103 11.01 4.89 -8.90
N ALA A 104 11.43 4.12 -9.90
CA ALA A 104 11.86 2.73 -9.73
C ALA A 104 13.04 2.63 -8.74
N LEU A 105 14.06 3.48 -8.91
CA LEU A 105 15.21 3.56 -7.99
C LEU A 105 14.79 3.94 -6.57
N ALA A 106 13.86 4.89 -6.40
CA ALA A 106 13.34 5.26 -5.10
C ALA A 106 12.57 4.09 -4.44
N GLY A 107 11.82 3.31 -5.22
CA GLY A 107 11.12 2.11 -4.74
C GLY A 107 12.07 1.04 -4.17
N ILE A 108 13.24 0.85 -4.80
CA ILE A 108 14.29 -0.04 -4.28
C ILE A 108 14.74 0.38 -2.88
N GLY A 109 14.98 1.68 -2.68
CA GLY A 109 15.40 2.19 -1.38
C GLY A 109 14.34 2.02 -0.30
N LEU A 110 13.07 2.31 -0.61
CA LEU A 110 12.00 2.21 0.37
C LEU A 110 11.77 0.78 0.86
N ALA A 111 12.04 -0.22 0.03
CA ALA A 111 11.89 -1.63 0.38
C ALA A 111 12.75 -2.06 1.60
N GLY A 112 13.89 -1.42 1.81
CA GLY A 112 14.79 -1.73 2.93
C GLY A 112 14.54 -0.92 4.21
N THR A 113 13.45 -0.14 4.30
CA THR A 113 13.10 0.62 5.50
C THR A 113 11.95 0.00 6.28
N TYR A 114 10.81 -0.24 5.65
CA TYR A 114 9.61 -0.72 6.35
C TYR A 114 9.78 -2.12 6.95
N VAL A 115 10.12 -3.13 6.15
CA VAL A 115 10.24 -4.52 6.62
C VAL A 115 11.42 -4.71 7.57
N PRO A 116 12.63 -4.22 7.27
CA PRO A 116 13.73 -4.24 8.23
C PRO A 116 13.41 -3.45 9.50
N GLY A 117 12.72 -2.31 9.43
CA GLY A 117 12.28 -1.55 10.59
C GLY A 117 11.33 -2.34 11.49
N MET A 118 10.34 -3.03 10.93
CA MET A 118 9.48 -3.95 11.71
C MET A 118 10.28 -5.07 12.38
N ARG A 119 11.31 -5.61 11.70
CA ARG A 119 12.20 -6.62 12.30
C ARG A 119 12.97 -6.06 13.48
N LEU A 120 13.51 -4.84 13.38
CA LEU A 120 14.20 -4.17 14.51
C LEU A 120 13.26 -3.98 15.70
N VAL A 121 12.00 -3.57 15.46
CA VAL A 121 10.97 -3.48 16.50
C VAL A 121 10.72 -4.84 17.14
N ALA A 122 10.51 -5.88 16.31
CA ALA A 122 10.23 -7.24 16.80
C ALA A 122 11.37 -7.83 17.62
N GLN A 123 12.63 -7.49 17.31
CA GLN A 123 13.83 -7.93 18.06
C GLN A 123 13.97 -7.22 19.41
N ARG A 124 13.57 -5.94 19.50
CA ARG A 124 13.74 -5.14 20.71
C ARG A 124 12.66 -5.33 21.76
N PHE A 125 11.45 -5.71 21.34
CA PHE A 125 10.31 -5.86 22.24
C PHE A 125 9.99 -7.34 22.49
N GLY A 126 9.83 -7.70 23.78
CA GLY A 126 9.39 -9.05 24.19
C GLY A 126 7.96 -9.36 23.73
N THR A 127 7.61 -10.65 23.79
CA THR A 127 6.34 -11.21 23.25
C THR A 127 5.10 -10.45 23.72
N GLU A 128 5.03 -10.04 24.99
CA GLU A 128 3.87 -9.35 25.57
C GLU A 128 3.58 -7.95 24.96
N ARG A 129 4.61 -7.26 24.48
CA ARG A 129 4.50 -5.86 23.99
C ARG A 129 4.86 -5.70 22.52
N ARG A 130 5.32 -6.77 21.88
CA ARG A 130 5.75 -6.78 20.49
C ARG A 130 4.61 -6.37 19.56
N GLY A 131 3.39 -6.88 19.78
CA GLY A 131 2.22 -6.56 18.96
C GLY A 131 1.91 -5.06 18.97
N LEU A 132 1.88 -4.42 20.14
CA LEU A 132 1.64 -2.98 20.25
C LEU A 132 2.75 -2.16 19.59
N ALA A 133 4.02 -2.55 19.78
CA ALA A 133 5.15 -1.83 19.18
C ALA A 133 5.14 -1.92 17.64
N ILE A 134 4.83 -3.09 17.09
CA ILE A 134 4.66 -3.29 15.64
C ILE A 134 3.47 -2.48 15.12
N ALA A 135 2.35 -2.44 15.84
CA ALA A 135 1.18 -1.65 15.47
C ALA A 135 1.50 -0.14 15.43
N CYS A 136 2.25 0.38 16.41
CA CYS A 136 2.71 1.77 16.39
C CYS A 136 3.59 2.06 15.17
N TYR A 137 4.53 1.17 14.85
CA TYR A 137 5.40 1.34 13.69
C TYR A 137 4.61 1.27 12.36
N ALA A 138 3.68 0.33 12.24
CA ALA A 138 2.81 0.23 11.08
C ALA A 138 1.88 1.46 10.92
N SER A 139 1.42 2.06 12.04
CA SER A 139 0.66 3.30 12.01
C SER A 139 1.50 4.49 11.50
N ALA A 140 2.80 4.51 11.82
CA ALA A 140 3.74 5.52 11.33
C ALA A 140 3.85 5.52 9.79
N PHE A 141 3.78 4.34 9.14
CA PHE A 141 3.66 4.23 7.67
C PHE A 141 2.45 4.99 7.14
N GLY A 142 1.27 4.78 7.73
CA GLY A 142 0.03 5.46 7.33
C GLY A 142 0.10 6.98 7.53
N LEU A 143 0.58 7.42 8.68
CA LEU A 143 0.75 8.84 9.02
C LEU A 143 1.75 9.52 8.08
N GLY A 144 2.89 8.88 7.80
CA GLY A 144 3.91 9.38 6.88
C GLY A 144 3.39 9.47 5.44
N SER A 145 2.60 8.47 5.00
CA SER A 145 1.97 8.49 3.68
C SER A 145 0.96 9.64 3.53
N ALA A 146 0.17 9.92 4.57
CA ALA A 146 -0.75 11.05 4.59
C ALA A 146 0.02 12.38 4.61
N ALA A 147 1.07 12.49 5.43
CA ALA A 147 1.96 13.64 5.47
C ALA A 147 2.65 13.91 4.13
N SER A 148 3.01 12.86 3.38
CA SER A 148 3.54 12.95 2.02
C SER A 148 2.61 13.76 1.11
N LEU A 149 1.31 13.48 1.11
CA LEU A 149 0.33 14.18 0.28
C LEU A 149 0.16 15.65 0.71
N VAL A 150 -0.09 15.90 1.99
CA VAL A 150 -0.32 17.27 2.50
C VAL A 150 0.91 18.14 2.28
N LEU A 151 2.09 17.64 2.68
CA LEU A 151 3.32 18.41 2.58
C LEU A 151 3.66 18.70 1.11
N THR A 152 3.53 17.71 0.23
CA THR A 152 3.76 17.90 -1.20
C THR A 152 2.77 18.90 -1.79
N GLY A 153 1.47 18.76 -1.49
CA GLY A 153 0.47 19.70 -1.97
C GLY A 153 0.74 21.14 -1.50
N TYR A 154 1.06 21.33 -0.23
CA TYR A 154 1.39 22.65 0.34
C TYR A 154 2.63 23.26 -0.29
N LEU A 155 3.73 22.52 -0.35
CA LEU A 155 4.99 23.00 -0.93
C LEU A 155 4.86 23.29 -2.43
N THR A 156 4.02 22.53 -3.14
CA THR A 156 3.75 22.78 -4.56
C THR A 156 3.11 24.16 -4.79
N ARG A 157 2.25 24.62 -3.89
CA ARG A 157 1.67 25.98 -3.95
C ARG A 157 2.71 27.06 -3.66
N LEU A 158 3.70 26.80 -2.79
CA LEU A 158 4.71 27.78 -2.39
C LEU A 158 5.80 28.00 -3.46
N GLY A 159 6.28 26.91 -4.09
CA GLY A 159 7.43 26.99 -4.97
C GLY A 159 7.46 25.94 -6.08
N GLY A 160 6.27 25.40 -6.43
CA GLY A 160 6.14 24.42 -7.49
C GLY A 160 6.54 22.99 -7.10
N TRP A 161 6.29 22.07 -8.01
CA TRP A 161 6.50 20.65 -7.76
C TRP A 161 7.97 20.27 -7.51
N ARG A 162 8.93 21.00 -8.09
CA ARG A 162 10.37 20.76 -7.89
C ARG A 162 10.78 21.00 -6.43
N LEU A 163 10.31 22.10 -5.83
CA LEU A 163 10.51 22.36 -4.41
C LEU A 163 9.88 21.26 -3.56
N ALA A 164 8.62 20.89 -3.86
CA ALA A 164 7.91 19.87 -3.09
C ALA A 164 8.60 18.51 -3.12
N MET A 165 9.05 18.07 -4.30
CA MET A 165 9.80 16.81 -4.45
C MET A 165 11.17 16.86 -3.77
N GLY A 166 11.88 17.99 -3.86
CA GLY A 166 13.18 18.16 -3.21
C GLY A 166 13.08 18.12 -1.68
N VAL A 167 12.12 18.85 -1.11
CA VAL A 167 11.95 18.89 0.35
C VAL A 167 11.47 17.54 0.90
N THR A 168 10.51 16.88 0.25
CA THR A 168 10.05 15.56 0.69
C THR A 168 11.14 14.49 0.58
N ALA A 169 12.06 14.61 -0.39
CA ALA A 169 13.22 13.73 -0.54
C ALA A 169 14.22 13.82 0.62
N LEU A 170 14.23 14.91 1.39
CA LEU A 170 15.05 15.02 2.60
C LEU A 170 14.53 14.09 3.71
N GLY A 171 13.27 13.68 3.68
CA GLY A 171 12.68 12.82 4.69
C GLY A 171 13.48 11.54 4.92
N PRO A 172 13.71 10.68 3.91
CA PRO A 172 14.52 9.47 4.08
C PRO A 172 15.96 9.74 4.52
N LEU A 173 16.56 10.87 4.12
CA LEU A 173 17.91 11.26 4.56
C LEU A 173 17.94 11.64 6.05
N LEU A 174 16.95 12.40 6.49
CA LEU A 174 16.76 12.72 7.93
C LEU A 174 16.48 11.45 8.74
N ALA A 175 15.68 10.53 8.20
CA ALA A 175 15.45 9.23 8.80
C ALA A 175 16.74 8.42 8.95
N ALA A 176 17.61 8.42 7.93
CA ALA A 176 18.91 7.76 8.01
C ALA A 176 19.79 8.39 9.10
N GLY A 177 19.85 9.71 9.18
CA GLY A 177 20.59 10.44 10.23
C GLY A 177 20.08 10.12 11.63
N LEU A 178 18.75 10.19 11.86
CA LEU A 178 18.14 9.86 13.15
C LEU A 178 18.32 8.38 13.48
N ALA A 179 18.10 7.48 12.54
CA ALA A 179 18.27 6.05 12.74
C ALA A 179 19.73 5.69 13.09
N ALA A 180 20.72 6.38 12.49
CA ALA A 180 22.13 6.17 12.81
C ALA A 180 22.47 6.46 14.28
N THR A 181 21.77 7.40 14.91
CA THR A 181 21.97 7.75 16.34
C THR A 181 21.21 6.82 17.29
N VAL A 182 20.08 6.27 16.87
CA VAL A 182 19.15 5.50 17.72
C VAL A 182 19.37 3.99 17.60
N LEU A 183 19.78 3.52 16.41
CA LEU A 183 20.01 2.10 16.17
C LEU A 183 21.45 1.73 16.53
N SER A 184 21.61 0.81 17.46
CA SER A 184 22.92 0.20 17.76
C SER A 184 23.25 -0.86 16.71
N PRO A 185 24.53 -1.05 16.34
CA PRO A 185 24.95 -2.21 15.58
C PRO A 185 24.48 -3.49 16.28
N ALA A 186 23.79 -4.35 15.57
CA ALA A 186 23.40 -5.67 16.08
C ALA A 186 24.29 -6.71 15.43
N LEU A 187 24.67 -7.73 16.18
CA LEU A 187 25.29 -8.91 15.59
C LEU A 187 24.30 -9.53 14.58
N PRO A 188 24.78 -10.00 13.43
CA PRO A 188 23.91 -10.73 12.51
C PRO A 188 23.25 -11.89 13.27
N PRO A 189 21.97 -12.15 13.07
CA PRO A 189 21.30 -13.24 13.74
C PRO A 189 22.01 -14.56 13.44
N PRO A 190 22.01 -15.52 14.39
CA PRO A 190 22.56 -16.84 14.13
C PRO A 190 21.90 -17.40 12.85
N ARG A 191 22.70 -18.04 12.01
CA ARG A 191 22.22 -18.61 10.74
C ARG A 191 21.11 -19.62 11.04
N VAL A 192 19.86 -19.18 10.83
CA VAL A 192 18.71 -20.06 10.83
C VAL A 192 18.68 -20.76 9.47
N GLU A 193 18.39 -22.06 9.44
CA GLU A 193 18.16 -22.80 8.18
C GLU A 193 17.16 -21.99 7.33
N ARG A 194 17.52 -21.80 6.04
CA ARG A 194 16.79 -20.93 5.12
C ARG A 194 15.32 -21.33 5.05
N PRO A 195 14.38 -20.49 5.43
CA PRO A 195 13.01 -20.73 5.02
C PRO A 195 13.01 -20.76 3.48
N ARG A 196 12.53 -21.85 2.91
CA ARG A 196 12.36 -21.95 1.45
C ARG A 196 11.33 -20.89 1.06
N LEU A 197 11.75 -19.85 0.35
CA LEU A 197 10.85 -18.77 -0.13
C LEU A 197 9.67 -19.33 -0.94
N LEU A 198 9.90 -20.46 -1.62
CA LEU A 198 8.88 -21.23 -2.33
C LEU A 198 8.83 -22.63 -1.71
N ASP A 199 7.85 -22.87 -0.87
CA ASP A 199 7.53 -24.17 -0.32
C ASP A 199 6.28 -24.71 -1.05
N ALA A 200 6.40 -25.88 -1.68
CA ALA A 200 5.27 -26.50 -2.38
C ALA A 200 4.04 -26.74 -1.50
N ARG A 201 4.21 -26.80 -0.18
CA ARG A 201 3.11 -26.92 0.79
C ARG A 201 2.17 -25.73 0.76
N VAL A 202 2.68 -24.51 0.47
CA VAL A 202 1.85 -23.30 0.33
C VAL A 202 0.81 -23.51 -0.78
N PHE A 203 1.23 -24.05 -1.92
CA PHE A 203 0.34 -24.28 -3.08
C PHE A 203 -0.65 -25.42 -2.88
N LYS A 204 -0.42 -26.29 -1.89
CA LYS A 204 -1.37 -27.34 -1.48
C LYS A 204 -2.39 -26.83 -0.45
N ASN A 205 -2.10 -25.76 0.26
CA ASN A 205 -2.99 -25.16 1.27
C ASN A 205 -4.05 -24.27 0.60
N ARG A 206 -5.07 -24.88 0.03
CA ARG A 206 -6.18 -24.17 -0.65
C ARG A 206 -6.84 -23.08 0.20
N PRO A 207 -7.15 -23.30 1.51
CA PRO A 207 -7.70 -22.24 2.35
C PRO A 207 -6.80 -20.99 2.41
N ALA A 208 -5.49 -21.14 2.61
CA ALA A 208 -4.56 -20.04 2.62
C ALA A 208 -4.50 -19.32 1.25
N LEU A 209 -4.51 -20.08 0.14
CA LEU A 209 -4.52 -19.50 -1.21
C LEU A 209 -5.78 -18.67 -1.49
N TRP A 210 -6.97 -19.11 -1.04
CA TRP A 210 -8.18 -18.29 -1.18
C TRP A 210 -8.11 -17.00 -0.38
N MET A 211 -7.55 -17.04 0.83
CA MET A 211 -7.32 -15.81 1.62
C MET A 211 -6.31 -14.89 0.97
N ILE A 212 -5.22 -15.44 0.40
CA ILE A 212 -4.21 -14.68 -0.38
C ILE A 212 -4.85 -14.06 -1.62
N ALA A 213 -5.75 -14.75 -2.31
CA ALA A 213 -6.48 -14.19 -3.45
C ALA A 213 -7.33 -12.98 -3.04
N GLY A 214 -8.00 -13.05 -1.88
CA GLY A 214 -8.72 -11.91 -1.30
C GLY A 214 -7.79 -10.73 -0.98
N TYR A 215 -6.61 -11.01 -0.42
CA TYR A 215 -5.59 -9.99 -0.16
C TYR A 215 -5.04 -9.36 -1.45
N THR A 216 -4.87 -10.16 -2.50
CA THR A 216 -4.42 -9.69 -3.81
C THR A 216 -5.45 -8.76 -4.45
N ALA A 217 -6.73 -9.13 -4.39
CA ALA A 217 -7.85 -8.32 -4.85
C ALA A 217 -7.96 -6.99 -4.09
N HIS A 218 -7.79 -7.02 -2.77
CA HIS A 218 -7.71 -5.82 -1.93
C HIS A 218 -6.57 -4.88 -2.36
N ASN A 219 -5.36 -5.40 -2.58
CA ASN A 219 -4.22 -4.57 -2.98
C ASN A 219 -4.37 -3.97 -4.39
N TRP A 220 -5.02 -4.69 -5.30
CA TRP A 220 -5.39 -4.14 -6.61
C TRP A 220 -6.21 -2.86 -6.46
N GLU A 221 -7.26 -2.90 -5.66
CA GLU A 221 -8.12 -1.74 -5.44
C GLU A 221 -7.42 -0.64 -4.66
N LEU A 222 -6.78 -0.97 -3.54
CA LEU A 222 -6.14 -0.03 -2.63
C LEU A 222 -5.07 0.81 -3.32
N PHE A 223 -4.19 0.20 -4.10
CA PHE A 223 -3.08 0.91 -4.75
C PHE A 223 -3.55 1.65 -6.01
N GLY A 224 -4.52 1.13 -6.75
CA GLY A 224 -5.18 1.87 -7.81
C GLY A 224 -5.86 3.14 -7.30
N MET A 225 -6.62 3.04 -6.20
CA MET A 225 -7.22 4.19 -5.53
C MET A 225 -6.16 5.20 -5.06
N ARG A 226 -5.11 4.75 -4.38
CA ARG A 226 -4.04 5.63 -3.87
C ARG A 226 -3.32 6.39 -4.99
N ALA A 227 -3.16 5.77 -6.14
CA ALA A 227 -2.53 6.39 -7.29
C ALA A 227 -3.44 7.43 -7.96
N TRP A 228 -4.75 7.14 -8.05
CA TRP A 228 -5.64 7.91 -8.92
C TRP A 228 -6.68 8.78 -8.20
N LEU A 229 -6.92 8.58 -6.89
CA LEU A 229 -7.85 9.44 -6.15
C LEU A 229 -7.40 10.91 -6.11
N PRO A 230 -6.11 11.27 -5.79
CA PRO A 230 -5.67 12.65 -5.82
C PRO A 230 -5.79 13.28 -7.24
N PRO A 231 -5.32 12.63 -8.34
CA PRO A 231 -5.52 13.14 -9.70
C PRO A 231 -7.00 13.30 -10.08
N PHE A 232 -7.86 12.37 -9.70
CA PHE A 232 -9.30 12.46 -9.95
C PHE A 232 -9.93 13.68 -9.28
N LEU A 233 -9.63 13.90 -7.99
CA LEU A 233 -10.11 15.07 -7.26
C LEU A 233 -9.57 16.36 -7.86
N ALA A 234 -8.30 16.41 -8.25
CA ALA A 234 -7.70 17.57 -8.90
C ALA A 234 -8.41 17.87 -10.25
N ALA A 235 -8.62 16.86 -11.09
CA ALA A 235 -9.36 17.02 -12.35
C ALA A 235 -10.80 17.52 -12.12
N ALA A 236 -11.46 17.05 -11.06
CA ALA A 236 -12.78 17.51 -10.69
C ALA A 236 -12.80 18.99 -10.24
N PHE A 237 -11.74 19.47 -9.58
CA PHE A 237 -11.59 20.89 -9.22
C PHE A 237 -11.22 21.75 -10.43
N VAL A 238 -10.32 21.29 -11.28
CA VAL A 238 -9.97 21.99 -12.54
C VAL A 238 -11.21 22.19 -13.41
N ARG A 239 -12.06 21.18 -13.56
CA ARG A 239 -13.35 21.29 -14.27
C ARG A 239 -14.24 22.41 -13.71
N ARG A 240 -14.09 22.76 -12.43
CA ARG A 240 -14.86 23.80 -11.72
C ARG A 240 -14.16 25.16 -11.73
N GLY A 241 -13.10 25.32 -12.53
CA GLY A 241 -12.38 26.59 -12.73
C GLY A 241 -11.18 26.81 -11.82
N ALA A 242 -10.78 25.83 -10.97
CA ALA A 242 -9.55 25.95 -10.20
C ALA A 242 -8.32 25.79 -11.10
N GLY A 243 -7.25 26.54 -10.79
CA GLY A 243 -5.97 26.34 -11.45
C GLY A 243 -5.37 24.97 -11.11
N VAL A 244 -4.60 24.38 -12.04
CA VAL A 244 -4.06 23.00 -11.88
C VAL A 244 -3.24 22.84 -10.60
N VAL A 245 -2.41 23.82 -10.24
CA VAL A 245 -1.57 23.80 -9.03
C VAL A 245 -2.45 23.83 -7.77
N GLU A 246 -3.44 24.71 -7.73
CA GLU A 246 -4.35 24.85 -6.61
C GLU A 246 -5.22 23.60 -6.45
N ALA A 247 -5.77 23.09 -7.54
CA ALA A 247 -6.57 21.87 -7.58
C ALA A 247 -5.76 20.66 -7.09
N SER A 248 -4.51 20.52 -7.53
CA SER A 248 -3.62 19.42 -7.10
C SER A 248 -3.31 19.51 -5.60
N SER A 249 -3.03 20.70 -5.08
CA SER A 249 -2.75 20.91 -3.66
C SER A 249 -3.98 20.60 -2.79
N LEU A 250 -5.15 21.09 -3.17
CA LEU A 250 -6.41 20.81 -2.46
C LEU A 250 -6.74 19.32 -2.50
N ALA A 251 -6.64 18.70 -3.66
CA ALA A 251 -6.87 17.28 -3.85
C ALA A 251 -5.93 16.42 -2.99
N ALA A 252 -4.65 16.76 -2.93
CA ALA A 252 -3.66 16.06 -2.09
C ALA A 252 -4.01 16.18 -0.59
N THR A 253 -4.44 17.36 -0.15
CA THR A 253 -4.85 17.59 1.25
C THR A 253 -6.10 16.78 1.61
N LEU A 254 -7.12 16.77 0.76
CA LEU A 254 -8.34 15.99 0.97
C LEU A 254 -8.07 14.47 0.92
N ALA A 255 -7.28 14.02 -0.04
CA ALA A 255 -6.88 12.62 -0.13
C ALA A 255 -6.07 12.17 1.10
N SER A 256 -5.25 13.04 1.69
CA SER A 256 -4.58 12.78 2.96
C SER A 256 -5.57 12.53 4.10
N GLY A 257 -6.59 13.38 4.23
CA GLY A 257 -7.66 13.18 5.22
C GLY A 257 -8.38 11.84 5.04
N ILE A 258 -8.70 11.48 3.80
CA ILE A 258 -9.32 10.19 3.45
C ILE A 258 -8.40 9.02 3.84
N LEU A 259 -7.09 9.16 3.63
CA LEU A 259 -6.11 8.14 4.00
C LEU A 259 -6.03 7.94 5.52
N LEU A 260 -6.12 9.03 6.29
CA LEU A 260 -6.15 8.98 7.77
C LEU A 260 -7.43 8.33 8.29
N MET A 261 -8.58 8.59 7.67
CA MET A 261 -9.83 7.88 7.98
C MET A 261 -9.70 6.38 7.73
N GLY A 262 -9.02 6.00 6.65
CA GLY A 262 -8.71 4.59 6.36
C GLY A 262 -7.84 3.94 7.45
N ALA A 263 -6.85 4.63 7.98
CA ALA A 263 -6.01 4.10 9.05
C ALA A 263 -6.81 3.80 10.34
N THR A 264 -7.76 4.67 10.70
CA THR A 264 -8.67 4.42 11.86
C THR A 264 -9.64 3.28 11.57
N SER A 265 -10.16 3.19 10.34
CA SER A 265 -11.09 2.13 9.95
C SER A 265 -10.47 0.73 10.00
N ASN A 266 -9.16 0.59 9.75
CA ASN A 266 -8.46 -0.68 9.87
C ASN A 266 -8.48 -1.21 11.32
N ILE A 267 -8.39 -0.33 12.31
CA ILE A 267 -8.52 -0.71 13.73
C ILE A 267 -9.95 -1.19 14.03
N VAL A 268 -10.94 -0.43 13.57
CA VAL A 268 -12.36 -0.78 13.73
C VAL A 268 -12.70 -2.09 13.02
N GLY A 269 -12.19 -2.28 11.79
CA GLY A 269 -12.36 -3.51 11.01
C GLY A 269 -11.74 -4.73 11.70
N GLY A 270 -10.55 -4.58 12.28
CA GLY A 270 -9.92 -5.61 13.08
C GLY A 270 -10.79 -6.03 14.28
N TRP A 271 -11.24 -5.05 15.09
CA TRP A 271 -12.16 -5.29 16.21
C TRP A 271 -13.47 -5.96 15.75
N ALA A 272 -14.08 -5.46 14.67
CA ALA A 272 -15.30 -6.04 14.12
C ALA A 272 -15.08 -7.49 13.65
N SER A 273 -13.91 -7.79 13.08
CA SER A 273 -13.57 -9.13 12.60
C SER A 273 -13.43 -10.15 13.72
N ASP A 274 -12.94 -9.73 14.88
CA ASP A 274 -12.85 -10.59 16.06
C ASP A 274 -14.25 -10.89 16.64
N ARG A 275 -15.19 -9.93 16.53
CA ARG A 275 -16.54 -10.07 17.08
C ARG A 275 -17.52 -10.77 16.12
N TRP A 276 -17.47 -10.47 14.83
CA TRP A 276 -18.45 -10.93 13.83
C TRP A 276 -17.91 -12.00 12.88
N GLY A 277 -16.63 -12.31 13.00
CA GLY A 277 -15.90 -13.26 12.17
C GLY A 277 -15.26 -12.63 10.93
N ARG A 278 -14.04 -13.11 10.63
CA ARG A 278 -13.17 -12.52 9.59
C ARG A 278 -13.81 -12.49 8.22
N LEU A 279 -14.37 -13.61 7.75
CA LEU A 279 -14.96 -13.68 6.41
C LEU A 279 -16.10 -12.69 6.20
N ARG A 280 -16.95 -12.48 7.22
CA ARG A 280 -18.07 -11.53 7.10
C ARG A 280 -17.56 -10.10 6.93
N VAL A 281 -16.61 -9.68 7.77
CA VAL A 281 -16.06 -8.32 7.72
C VAL A 281 -15.34 -8.09 6.39
N ILE A 282 -14.52 -9.03 5.92
CA ILE A 282 -13.84 -8.93 4.64
C ILE A 282 -14.86 -8.77 3.50
N VAL A 283 -15.86 -9.65 3.41
CA VAL A 283 -16.86 -9.62 2.33
C VAL A 283 -17.65 -8.31 2.35
N ILE A 284 -18.11 -7.86 3.51
CA ILE A 284 -18.88 -6.60 3.64
C ILE A 284 -18.02 -5.42 3.22
N SER A 285 -16.79 -5.32 3.72
CA SER A 285 -15.87 -4.23 3.40
C SER A 285 -15.55 -4.18 1.89
N GLN A 286 -15.27 -5.33 1.28
CA GLN A 286 -14.96 -5.40 -0.17
C GLN A 286 -16.17 -5.09 -1.05
N ILE A 287 -17.36 -5.50 -0.67
CA ILE A 287 -18.58 -5.14 -1.41
C ILE A 287 -18.86 -3.64 -1.30
N LEU A 288 -18.70 -3.06 -0.11
CA LEU A 288 -18.93 -1.63 0.10
C LEU A 288 -17.85 -0.78 -0.59
N SER A 289 -16.57 -1.20 -0.55
CA SER A 289 -15.51 -0.51 -1.28
C SER A 289 -15.71 -0.62 -2.79
N ALA A 290 -16.07 -1.80 -3.31
CA ALA A 290 -16.41 -1.98 -4.72
C ALA A 290 -17.56 -1.09 -5.16
N ALA A 291 -18.61 -0.96 -4.35
CA ALA A 291 -19.73 -0.06 -4.64
C ALA A 291 -19.29 1.41 -4.69
N CYS A 292 -18.44 1.84 -3.73
CA CYS A 292 -17.86 3.18 -3.76
C CYS A 292 -16.98 3.39 -4.99
N SER A 293 -16.10 2.42 -5.30
CA SER A 293 -15.22 2.45 -6.47
C SER A 293 -16.04 2.54 -7.76
N PHE A 294 -17.08 1.72 -7.89
CA PHE A 294 -17.95 1.73 -9.07
C PHE A 294 -18.70 3.05 -9.24
N THR A 295 -19.02 3.74 -8.14
CA THR A 295 -19.84 4.96 -8.14
C THR A 295 -19.03 6.23 -8.32
N ILE A 296 -17.85 6.33 -7.67
CA ILE A 296 -17.11 7.60 -7.52
C ILE A 296 -16.77 8.27 -8.86
N GLY A 297 -16.36 7.50 -9.88
CA GLY A 297 -15.98 8.03 -11.18
C GLY A 297 -17.14 8.67 -11.93
N TRP A 298 -18.36 8.15 -11.77
CA TRP A 298 -19.58 8.70 -12.36
C TRP A 298 -20.01 10.01 -11.71
N LEU A 299 -19.58 10.26 -10.49
CA LEU A 299 -19.83 11.50 -9.75
C LEU A 299 -18.91 12.65 -10.15
N PHE A 300 -18.04 12.49 -11.16
CA PHE A 300 -17.05 13.49 -11.58
C PHE A 300 -17.66 14.90 -11.80
N SER A 301 -18.87 14.98 -12.34
CA SER A 301 -19.59 16.22 -12.55
C SER A 301 -20.57 16.60 -11.43
N ALA A 302 -20.77 15.75 -10.44
CA ALA A 302 -21.68 15.97 -9.31
C ALA A 302 -21.12 17.03 -8.34
N PRO A 303 -21.94 17.60 -7.45
CA PRO A 303 -21.48 18.51 -6.41
C PRO A 303 -20.30 17.93 -5.60
N VAL A 304 -19.32 18.78 -5.24
CA VAL A 304 -18.07 18.36 -4.59
C VAL A 304 -18.33 17.56 -3.32
N TRP A 305 -19.32 17.97 -2.52
CA TRP A 305 -19.65 17.24 -1.28
C TRP A 305 -20.05 15.78 -1.54
N MET A 306 -20.74 15.47 -2.62
CA MET A 306 -21.08 14.08 -3.00
C MET A 306 -19.82 13.28 -3.32
N ILE A 307 -18.92 13.87 -4.13
CA ILE A 307 -17.63 13.24 -4.46
C ILE A 307 -16.84 12.93 -3.18
N LEU A 308 -16.73 13.92 -2.28
CA LEU A 308 -15.98 13.77 -1.04
C LEU A 308 -16.62 12.79 -0.06
N THR A 309 -17.94 12.72 0.02
CA THR A 309 -18.65 11.74 0.85
C THR A 309 -18.36 10.32 0.37
N VAL A 310 -18.47 10.07 -0.95
CA VAL A 310 -18.16 8.75 -1.50
C VAL A 310 -16.67 8.43 -1.40
N ALA A 311 -15.78 9.41 -1.61
CA ALA A 311 -14.34 9.24 -1.45
C ALA A 311 -13.96 8.89 0.01
N ALA A 312 -14.58 9.52 1.01
CA ALA A 312 -14.37 9.23 2.42
C ALA A 312 -14.87 7.83 2.79
N ALA A 313 -16.07 7.45 2.34
CA ALA A 313 -16.60 6.10 2.49
C ALA A 313 -15.68 5.07 1.82
N TYR A 314 -15.20 5.36 0.61
CA TYR A 314 -14.27 4.51 -0.14
C TYR A 314 -12.98 4.28 0.63
N GLY A 315 -12.30 5.35 1.07
CA GLY A 315 -11.06 5.24 1.86
C GLY A 315 -11.26 4.46 3.17
N THR A 316 -12.43 4.60 3.80
CA THR A 316 -12.81 3.85 4.99
C THR A 316 -12.96 2.37 4.69
N PHE A 317 -13.78 1.98 3.72
CA PHE A 317 -14.07 0.58 3.45
C PHE A 317 -12.89 -0.17 2.83
N VAL A 318 -12.18 0.42 1.87
CA VAL A 318 -11.03 -0.22 1.23
C VAL A 318 -9.90 -0.55 2.20
N THR A 319 -9.79 0.16 3.32
CA THR A 319 -8.69 -0.04 4.28
C THR A 319 -9.11 -0.91 5.47
N SER A 320 -10.42 -0.95 5.80
CA SER A 320 -10.93 -1.59 7.02
C SER A 320 -10.62 -3.09 7.14
N GLU A 321 -10.36 -3.77 6.04
CA GLU A 321 -10.11 -5.22 5.99
C GLU A 321 -8.63 -5.62 5.93
N SER A 322 -7.72 -4.64 5.68
CA SER A 322 -6.29 -4.91 5.45
C SER A 322 -5.66 -5.79 6.53
N GLY A 323 -5.86 -5.43 7.79
CA GLY A 323 -5.36 -6.20 8.93
C GLY A 323 -6.04 -7.56 9.08
N THR A 324 -7.35 -7.63 8.80
CA THR A 324 -8.15 -8.85 8.88
C THR A 324 -7.70 -9.88 7.84
N LEU A 325 -7.39 -9.46 6.61
CA LEU A 325 -6.85 -10.32 5.56
C LEU A 325 -5.48 -10.89 5.93
N SER A 326 -4.57 -10.03 6.40
CA SER A 326 -3.22 -10.47 6.79
C SER A 326 -3.26 -11.45 7.97
N THR A 327 -4.11 -11.19 8.97
CA THR A 327 -4.32 -12.11 10.09
C THR A 327 -4.93 -13.43 9.62
N GLY A 328 -5.92 -13.38 8.71
CA GLY A 328 -6.55 -14.56 8.15
C GLY A 328 -5.57 -15.47 7.40
N VAL A 329 -4.62 -14.90 6.63
CA VAL A 329 -3.54 -15.67 6.00
C VAL A 329 -2.66 -16.34 7.04
N THR A 330 -2.28 -15.60 8.09
CA THR A 330 -1.43 -16.13 9.18
C THR A 330 -2.08 -17.30 9.90
N GLU A 331 -3.39 -17.23 10.17
CA GLU A 331 -4.16 -18.27 10.85
C GLU A 331 -4.37 -19.54 10.01
N LEU A 332 -4.43 -19.37 8.68
CA LEU A 332 -4.63 -20.49 7.75
C LEU A 332 -3.32 -21.11 7.28
N ALA A 333 -2.18 -20.43 7.52
CA ALA A 333 -0.86 -20.93 7.14
C ALA A 333 -0.47 -22.14 8.03
N GLU A 334 0.18 -23.14 7.42
CA GLU A 334 0.86 -24.18 8.20
C GLU A 334 2.02 -23.56 8.99
N PRO A 335 2.17 -23.85 10.30
CA PRO A 335 3.23 -23.26 11.13
C PRO A 335 4.63 -23.45 10.54
N SER A 336 4.90 -24.61 9.94
CA SER A 336 6.18 -24.95 9.30
C SER A 336 6.42 -24.25 7.96
N ALA A 337 5.38 -23.67 7.33
CA ALA A 337 5.43 -22.97 6.05
C ALA A 337 4.95 -21.50 6.14
N LEU A 338 4.79 -20.96 7.36
CA LEU A 338 4.27 -19.61 7.60
C LEU A 338 5.06 -18.55 6.82
N GLY A 339 6.38 -18.56 6.91
CA GLY A 339 7.23 -17.59 6.21
C GLY A 339 7.05 -17.63 4.69
N ALA A 340 6.97 -18.83 4.10
CA ALA A 340 6.73 -19.01 2.66
C ALA A 340 5.33 -18.53 2.26
N THR A 341 4.31 -18.79 3.11
CA THR A 341 2.94 -18.34 2.88
C THR A 341 2.85 -16.81 2.86
N LEU A 342 3.48 -16.13 3.81
CA LEU A 342 3.54 -14.67 3.87
C LEU A 342 4.36 -14.08 2.71
N ALA A 343 5.39 -14.76 2.24
CA ALA A 343 6.15 -14.36 1.05
C ALA A 343 5.27 -14.40 -0.21
N VAL A 344 4.52 -15.49 -0.42
CA VAL A 344 3.57 -15.62 -1.54
C VAL A 344 2.47 -14.56 -1.45
N GLN A 345 1.91 -14.32 -0.26
CA GLN A 345 0.95 -13.23 -0.02
C GLN A 345 1.51 -11.88 -0.45
N SER A 346 2.72 -11.55 -0.01
CA SER A 346 3.37 -10.26 -0.32
C SER A 346 3.66 -10.14 -1.81
N CYS A 347 4.17 -11.20 -2.45
CA CYS A 347 4.46 -11.20 -3.88
C CYS A 347 3.21 -10.92 -4.71
N LEU A 348 2.12 -11.66 -4.47
CA LEU A 348 0.89 -11.50 -5.24
C LEU A 348 0.18 -10.17 -4.94
N GLY A 349 0.16 -9.75 -3.67
CA GLY A 349 -0.41 -8.47 -3.28
C GLY A 349 0.32 -7.28 -3.89
N PHE A 350 1.66 -7.24 -3.81
CA PHE A 350 2.43 -6.14 -4.40
C PHE A 350 2.51 -6.21 -5.93
N LEU A 351 2.37 -7.39 -6.54
CA LEU A 351 2.20 -7.50 -7.98
C LEU A 351 0.90 -6.83 -8.42
N ALA A 352 -0.21 -7.08 -7.74
CA ALA A 352 -1.48 -6.39 -8.00
C ALA A 352 -1.37 -4.87 -7.77
N ALA A 353 -0.67 -4.45 -6.70
CA ALA A 353 -0.37 -3.05 -6.41
C ALA A 353 0.47 -2.37 -7.50
N ALA A 354 1.36 -3.11 -8.16
CA ALA A 354 2.16 -2.61 -9.27
C ALA A 354 1.37 -2.54 -10.59
N LEU A 355 0.44 -3.45 -10.81
CA LEU A 355 -0.32 -3.50 -12.06
C LEU A 355 -1.51 -2.54 -12.10
N SER A 356 -2.21 -2.37 -10.98
CA SER A 356 -3.49 -1.63 -10.98
C SER A 356 -3.38 -0.15 -11.37
N PRO A 357 -2.34 0.64 -10.99
CA PRO A 357 -2.25 2.03 -11.42
C PRO A 357 -2.04 2.21 -12.92
N ALA A 358 -1.23 1.33 -13.53
CA ALA A 358 -1.03 1.32 -14.97
C ALA A 358 -2.31 0.92 -15.71
N ALA A 359 -2.97 -0.16 -15.27
CA ALA A 359 -4.22 -0.62 -15.86
C ALA A 359 -5.30 0.48 -15.85
N PHE A 360 -5.45 1.17 -14.72
CA PHE A 360 -6.36 2.31 -14.58
C PHE A 360 -6.04 3.41 -15.61
N GLY A 361 -4.76 3.81 -15.71
CA GLY A 361 -4.32 4.84 -16.64
C GLY A 361 -4.54 4.45 -18.09
N PHE A 362 -4.28 3.19 -18.48
CA PHE A 362 -4.54 2.69 -19.82
C PHE A 362 -6.03 2.70 -20.16
N VAL A 363 -6.92 2.37 -19.21
CA VAL A 363 -8.37 2.47 -19.45
C VAL A 363 -8.77 3.93 -19.68
N LEU A 364 -8.24 4.89 -18.93
CA LEU A 364 -8.49 6.31 -19.17
C LEU A 364 -8.05 6.72 -20.58
N ASP A 365 -6.87 6.30 -21.04
CA ASP A 365 -6.36 6.63 -22.38
C ASP A 365 -7.27 6.07 -23.49
N GLN A 366 -7.71 4.82 -23.36
CA GLN A 366 -8.61 4.18 -24.35
C GLN A 366 -9.96 4.91 -24.44
N LEU A 367 -10.51 5.28 -23.30
CA LEU A 367 -11.79 5.99 -23.24
C LEU A 367 -11.66 7.43 -23.76
N GLN A 368 -10.52 8.08 -23.53
CA GLN A 368 -10.24 9.40 -24.09
C GLN A 368 -10.10 9.34 -25.62
N ALA A 369 -9.41 8.33 -26.15
CA ALA A 369 -9.27 8.13 -27.58
C ALA A 369 -10.63 7.83 -28.26
N ALA A 370 -11.49 7.05 -27.62
CA ALA A 370 -12.84 6.75 -28.10
C ALA A 370 -13.79 7.97 -28.06
N SER A 371 -13.49 8.97 -27.24
CA SER A 371 -14.28 10.20 -27.07
C SER A 371 -13.81 11.34 -27.99
N SER A 372 -13.17 11.03 -29.12
CA SER A 372 -12.64 12.00 -30.09
C SER A 372 -13.71 13.02 -30.51
N GLY A 373 -13.66 14.22 -29.89
CA GLY A 373 -14.62 15.31 -30.04
C GLY A 373 -15.16 15.92 -28.74
N MET A 374 -15.04 15.28 -27.60
CA MET A 374 -15.36 15.85 -26.28
C MET A 374 -14.11 16.41 -25.61
N ALA A 375 -13.99 17.71 -25.55
CA ALA A 375 -12.79 18.47 -25.20
C ALA A 375 -12.45 18.48 -23.70
N ALA A 376 -13.10 17.73 -22.83
CA ALA A 376 -12.83 17.76 -21.38
C ALA A 376 -13.02 16.38 -20.73
N ALA A 377 -12.27 16.12 -19.66
CA ALA A 377 -12.46 14.97 -18.79
C ALA A 377 -13.94 14.84 -18.37
N SER A 378 -14.48 13.64 -18.46
CA SER A 378 -15.93 13.38 -18.31
C SER A 378 -16.18 12.18 -17.38
N PRO A 379 -17.41 12.03 -16.84
CA PRO A 379 -17.80 10.85 -16.08
C PRO A 379 -17.62 9.54 -16.85
N TRP A 380 -17.79 9.57 -18.18
CA TRP A 380 -17.60 8.42 -19.07
C TRP A 380 -16.16 7.92 -19.18
N GLN A 381 -15.20 8.71 -18.76
CA GLN A 381 -13.80 8.29 -18.69
C GLN A 381 -13.47 7.76 -17.28
N TRP A 382 -13.85 8.50 -16.24
CA TRP A 382 -13.54 8.15 -14.86
C TRP A 382 -14.39 7.00 -14.33
N GLY A 383 -15.66 6.89 -14.73
CA GLY A 383 -16.56 5.81 -14.29
C GLY A 383 -16.01 4.41 -14.58
N PRO A 384 -15.75 4.06 -15.85
CA PRO A 384 -15.17 2.75 -16.18
C PRO A 384 -13.76 2.55 -15.61
N ALA A 385 -12.94 3.62 -15.51
CA ALA A 385 -11.60 3.51 -14.95
C ALA A 385 -11.62 3.11 -13.47
N PHE A 386 -12.49 3.68 -12.65
CA PHE A 386 -12.74 3.19 -11.29
C PHE A 386 -13.46 1.84 -11.30
N GLY A 387 -14.27 1.57 -12.31
CA GLY A 387 -14.98 0.30 -12.50
C GLY A 387 -14.04 -0.91 -12.57
N ILE A 388 -12.84 -0.79 -13.18
CA ILE A 388 -11.88 -1.90 -13.21
C ILE A 388 -11.30 -2.22 -11.84
N LEU A 389 -11.17 -1.21 -10.95
CA LEU A 389 -10.76 -1.45 -9.56
C LEU A 389 -11.86 -2.21 -8.82
N ALA A 390 -13.13 -1.79 -8.99
CA ALA A 390 -14.29 -2.46 -8.44
C ALA A 390 -14.40 -3.92 -8.91
N LEU A 391 -14.24 -4.18 -10.21
CA LEU A 391 -14.26 -5.54 -10.74
C LEU A 391 -13.14 -6.40 -10.17
N GLY A 392 -11.93 -5.83 -10.02
CA GLY A 392 -10.81 -6.54 -9.43
C GLY A 392 -11.04 -6.93 -7.97
N VAL A 393 -11.57 -6.04 -7.15
CA VAL A 393 -11.83 -6.33 -5.73
C VAL A 393 -12.97 -7.33 -5.53
N LEU A 394 -13.94 -7.43 -6.46
CA LEU A 394 -15.01 -8.42 -6.38
C LEU A 394 -14.50 -9.87 -6.46
N MET A 395 -13.28 -10.10 -6.94
CA MET A 395 -12.61 -11.40 -6.79
C MET A 395 -12.38 -11.78 -5.33
N GLY A 396 -12.34 -10.81 -4.42
CA GLY A 396 -12.20 -11.04 -2.98
C GLY A 396 -13.41 -11.74 -2.35
N PRO A 397 -14.64 -11.20 -2.42
CA PRO A 397 -15.85 -11.89 -1.99
C PRO A 397 -16.00 -13.28 -2.60
N ILE A 398 -15.67 -13.44 -3.90
CA ILE A 398 -15.69 -14.75 -4.58
C ILE A 398 -14.72 -15.72 -3.92
N SER A 399 -13.48 -15.29 -3.64
CA SER A 399 -12.48 -16.12 -2.96
C SER A 399 -12.88 -16.45 -1.52
N MET A 400 -13.55 -15.54 -0.79
CA MET A 400 -14.06 -15.80 0.55
C MET A 400 -15.21 -16.84 0.54
N LEU A 401 -16.06 -16.81 -0.47
CA LEU A 401 -17.09 -17.85 -0.66
C LEU A 401 -16.46 -19.22 -0.97
N ALA A 402 -15.42 -19.24 -1.81
CA ALA A 402 -14.67 -20.46 -2.10
C ALA A 402 -13.96 -21.01 -0.85
N LEU A 403 -13.36 -20.13 -0.03
CA LEU A 403 -12.77 -20.48 1.25
C LEU A 403 -13.81 -21.13 2.19
N ARG A 404 -14.98 -20.51 2.34
CA ARG A 404 -16.06 -21.03 3.16
C ARG A 404 -16.48 -22.44 2.73
N ARG A 405 -16.60 -22.68 1.41
CA ARG A 405 -16.93 -24.02 0.86
C ARG A 405 -15.82 -25.02 1.14
N ALA A 406 -14.56 -24.63 0.98
CA ALA A 406 -13.41 -25.51 1.27
C ALA A 406 -13.36 -25.91 2.75
N GLN A 407 -13.63 -24.98 3.66
CA GLN A 407 -13.70 -25.28 5.11
C GLN A 407 -14.89 -26.18 5.48
N ALA A 408 -16.05 -26.00 4.85
CA ALA A 408 -17.21 -26.85 5.07
C ALA A 408 -16.94 -28.31 4.61
N ALA A 409 -16.31 -28.47 3.44
CA ALA A 409 -15.98 -29.81 2.92
C ALA A 409 -14.97 -30.56 3.80
N THR A 410 -14.09 -29.85 4.51
CA THR A 410 -13.13 -30.47 5.44
C THR A 410 -13.82 -30.92 6.73
N ARG A 411 -14.87 -30.22 7.19
CA ARG A 411 -15.64 -30.56 8.38
C ARG A 411 -16.58 -31.77 8.18
N THR A 412 -16.99 -32.01 6.93
CA THR A 412 -17.91 -33.10 6.59
C THR A 412 -17.23 -34.44 6.24
N ARG A 413 -15.86 -34.46 6.18
CA ARG A 413 -15.15 -35.73 6.06
C ARG A 413 -15.21 -36.45 7.40
N PRO A 414 -15.88 -37.66 7.47
CA PRO A 414 -15.85 -38.46 8.69
C PRO A 414 -14.38 -38.77 9.00
N THR A 415 -14.00 -38.68 10.27
CA THR A 415 -12.78 -39.27 10.79
C THR A 415 -12.85 -40.79 10.58
N ALA A 416 -12.50 -41.25 9.41
CA ALA A 416 -12.43 -42.68 9.13
C ALA A 416 -11.27 -43.23 9.97
N GLY A 417 -11.66 -43.99 11.02
CA GLY A 417 -10.82 -45.03 11.63
C GLY A 417 -9.79 -44.53 12.64
N LEU A 418 -10.24 -44.03 13.79
CA LEU A 418 -9.46 -44.32 15.01
C LEU A 418 -9.90 -45.71 15.49
N PRO A 419 -8.99 -46.70 15.63
CA PRO A 419 -9.29 -47.94 16.28
C PRO A 419 -9.73 -47.67 17.71
N SER A 420 -10.83 -48.25 18.13
CA SER A 420 -11.28 -48.21 19.53
C SER A 420 -10.16 -48.64 20.46
N PRO A 421 -9.94 -47.95 21.61
CA PRO A 421 -8.97 -48.40 22.58
C PRO A 421 -9.34 -49.83 23.04
N PRO A 422 -8.35 -50.72 23.27
CA PRO A 422 -8.64 -52.03 23.79
C PRO A 422 -9.28 -51.89 25.17
N HIS A 423 -10.40 -52.57 25.33
CA HIS A 423 -11.05 -52.68 26.64
C HIS A 423 -10.12 -53.36 27.65
N PRO A 424 -10.17 -52.96 28.96
CA PRO A 424 -9.27 -53.47 30.01
C PRO A 424 -9.47 -54.97 30.31
#